data_f643e436c7299ee342989b412cb7dfc9
#
_entry.id   f643e436c7299ee342989b412cb7dfc9
#
_cell.length_a   1.000
_cell.length_b   1.000
_cell.length_c   1.000
_cell.angle_alpha   90.00
_cell.angle_beta   90.00
_cell.angle_gamma   90.00
#
_symmetry.space_group_name_H-M   'P 1'
#
loop_
_entity.id
_entity.type
_entity.pdbx_description
1 polymer ?
#
loop_
_entity_poly.entity_id
_entity_poly.type
_entity_poly.pdbx_seq_one_letter_code
_entity_poly.pdbx_strand_id
1 'polypeptide(L)'
;MDSSKVYFTDFRTPAYGDSVLKKLQKLIKRAGIAEMDLDGKFVAIKMHFGEHGNISFLRPNWARAVVDVVKELGGKPFLTDCNTMYPGYRKNAIEHLYCAWENGFTPLAVGCPVIIGDGLKGTDDVEVPVVGGEFVQKAKIGRAIMDADVIISLTHFKGHETTGFGGTIKNIGMGSGSRAGKKEQHSSGKATIIADLCRGCRKCRKECANNGLVFDEQSRKMTVNRDNCVGCGRCLGACNFDAIRFQNDGAVSDLNCKMAEYTKAVLDGRPSFHISLIVDVSPNCDCHQENDAPIIPDVGMLCSFDPLALDQACVDLCLKQTPIENSQLGDHMRAIGFIDRHDHFCNNNPESEYLSCLEHAEKIGLGSRRYELVKG
;
A
#
# COMPACT_ATOMS: atom_id res chain seq x y z
N MET A 1 -20.73 -16.29 1.72
CA MET A 1 -20.68 -15.25 0.67
C MET A 1 -20.45 -15.94 -0.66
N ASP A 2 -21.06 -15.44 -1.72
CA ASP A 2 -20.82 -15.95 -3.06
C ASP A 2 -19.37 -15.62 -3.51
N SER A 3 -18.88 -16.34 -4.53
CA SER A 3 -17.56 -16.14 -5.08
C SER A 3 -17.51 -14.84 -5.89
N SER A 4 -16.53 -13.96 -5.63
CA SER A 4 -16.36 -12.72 -6.38
C SER A 4 -15.60 -12.96 -7.69
N LYS A 5 -15.93 -12.24 -8.75
CA LYS A 5 -15.20 -12.33 -10.02
C LYS A 5 -13.93 -11.49 -9.99
N VAL A 6 -12.82 -12.11 -10.39
CA VAL A 6 -11.54 -11.44 -10.61
C VAL A 6 -11.14 -11.66 -12.07
N TYR A 7 -11.06 -10.60 -12.83
CA TYR A 7 -10.67 -10.64 -14.24
C TYR A 7 -9.15 -10.54 -14.35
N PHE A 8 -8.55 -11.39 -15.20
CA PHE A 8 -7.11 -11.51 -15.36
C PHE A 8 -6.68 -11.50 -16.82
N THR A 9 -5.58 -10.84 -17.13
CA THR A 9 -4.82 -10.98 -18.38
C THR A 9 -3.31 -10.91 -18.10
N ASP A 10 -2.52 -11.73 -18.79
CA ASP A 10 -1.06 -11.70 -18.69
C ASP A 10 -0.44 -10.52 -19.48
N PHE A 11 0.89 -10.36 -19.41
CA PHE A 11 1.63 -9.34 -20.19
C PHE A 11 2.04 -9.80 -21.58
N ARG A 12 1.78 -11.05 -21.94
CA ARG A 12 2.20 -11.57 -23.25
C ARG A 12 1.37 -10.96 -24.35
N THR A 13 2.02 -10.49 -25.40
CA THR A 13 1.37 -9.97 -26.60
C THR A 13 2.13 -10.46 -27.84
N PRO A 14 1.44 -11.00 -28.86
CA PRO A 14 2.10 -11.39 -30.12
C PRO A 14 2.53 -10.14 -30.90
N ALA A 15 3.47 -10.34 -31.82
CA ALA A 15 3.84 -9.29 -32.76
C ALA A 15 2.59 -8.78 -33.50
N TYR A 16 2.45 -7.46 -33.62
CA TYR A 16 1.29 -6.77 -34.19
C TYR A 16 -0.04 -6.94 -33.42
N GLY A 17 0.02 -7.50 -32.19
CA GLY A 17 -1.13 -7.55 -31.28
C GLY A 17 -1.37 -6.24 -30.53
N ASP A 18 -2.36 -6.25 -29.66
CA ASP A 18 -2.62 -5.11 -28.76
C ASP A 18 -1.43 -4.84 -27.85
N SER A 19 -1.11 -3.56 -27.62
CA SER A 19 -0.14 -3.20 -26.60
C SER A 19 -0.64 -3.62 -25.20
N VAL A 20 0.26 -3.80 -24.25
CA VAL A 20 -0.11 -4.15 -22.87
C VAL A 20 -1.03 -3.10 -22.22
N LEU A 21 -0.88 -1.81 -22.56
CA LEU A 21 -1.78 -0.75 -22.10
C LEU A 21 -3.19 -0.91 -22.68
N LYS A 22 -3.30 -1.30 -23.95
CA LYS A 22 -4.60 -1.58 -24.57
C LYS A 22 -5.25 -2.85 -24.02
N LYS A 23 -4.44 -3.86 -23.67
CA LYS A 23 -4.93 -5.05 -22.93
C LYS A 23 -5.51 -4.64 -21.58
N LEU A 24 -4.85 -3.76 -20.83
CA LEU A 24 -5.38 -3.24 -19.57
C LEU A 24 -6.73 -2.53 -19.76
N GLN A 25 -6.83 -1.63 -20.74
CA GLN A 25 -8.08 -0.93 -21.03
C GLN A 25 -9.23 -1.90 -21.39
N LYS A 26 -8.92 -2.93 -22.19
CA LYS A 26 -9.91 -3.98 -22.52
C LYS A 26 -10.31 -4.79 -21.29
N LEU A 27 -9.36 -5.13 -20.41
CA LEU A 27 -9.63 -5.84 -19.16
C LEU A 27 -10.56 -5.05 -18.25
N ILE A 28 -10.29 -3.75 -18.05
CA ILE A 28 -11.09 -2.85 -17.23
C ILE A 28 -12.53 -2.77 -17.76
N LYS A 29 -12.69 -2.60 -19.09
CA LYS A 29 -14.01 -2.55 -19.74
C LYS A 29 -14.76 -3.88 -19.60
N ARG A 30 -14.08 -5.00 -19.82
CA ARG A 30 -14.65 -6.34 -19.67
C ARG A 30 -15.06 -6.65 -18.22
N ALA A 31 -14.33 -6.11 -17.25
CA ALA A 31 -14.66 -6.28 -15.84
C ALA A 31 -15.88 -5.45 -15.40
N GLY A 32 -16.46 -4.63 -16.27
CA GLY A 32 -17.74 -3.97 -16.02
C GLY A 32 -17.63 -2.57 -15.44
N ILE A 33 -16.49 -1.86 -15.57
CA ILE A 33 -16.35 -0.51 -15.01
C ILE A 33 -17.44 0.47 -15.49
N ALA A 34 -17.98 0.26 -16.70
CA ALA A 34 -19.05 1.08 -17.26
C ALA A 34 -20.38 1.00 -16.46
N GLU A 35 -20.57 -0.05 -15.65
CA GLU A 35 -21.74 -0.22 -14.79
C GLU A 35 -21.77 0.79 -13.62
N MET A 36 -20.65 1.48 -13.34
CA MET A 36 -20.53 2.42 -12.23
C MET A 36 -21.12 3.80 -12.50
N ASP A 37 -21.60 4.09 -13.73
CA ASP A 37 -22.12 5.41 -14.09
C ASP A 37 -21.14 6.54 -13.69
N LEU A 38 -20.08 6.74 -14.48
CA LEU A 38 -19.03 7.71 -14.16
C LEU A 38 -19.32 9.12 -14.68
N ASP A 39 -20.38 9.33 -15.49
CA ASP A 39 -20.63 10.60 -16.16
C ASP A 39 -20.77 11.78 -15.18
N GLY A 40 -19.97 12.80 -15.41
CA GLY A 40 -19.90 14.01 -14.58
C GLY A 40 -19.27 13.85 -13.20
N LYS A 41 -18.96 12.63 -12.74
CA LYS A 41 -18.50 12.33 -11.37
C LYS A 41 -17.02 12.61 -11.16
N PHE A 42 -16.64 13.03 -9.96
CA PHE A 42 -15.26 13.10 -9.51
C PHE A 42 -14.75 11.68 -9.19
N VAL A 43 -13.70 11.24 -9.87
CA VAL A 43 -13.14 9.89 -9.75
C VAL A 43 -11.73 9.97 -9.18
N ALA A 44 -11.58 9.57 -7.93
CA ALA A 44 -10.26 9.46 -7.31
C ALA A 44 -9.57 8.16 -7.75
N ILE A 45 -8.50 8.28 -8.52
CA ILE A 45 -7.62 7.14 -8.83
C ILE A 45 -6.53 7.09 -7.78
N LYS A 46 -6.71 6.22 -6.78
CA LYS A 46 -5.78 6.05 -5.66
C LYS A 46 -4.63 5.15 -6.08
N MET A 47 -3.42 5.67 -6.01
CA MET A 47 -2.21 4.92 -6.29
C MET A 47 -1.02 5.44 -5.48
N HIS A 48 0.10 4.73 -5.50
CA HIS A 48 1.37 5.18 -4.95
C HIS A 48 2.25 5.75 -6.07
N PHE A 49 2.88 6.90 -5.85
CA PHE A 49 3.70 7.58 -6.86
C PHE A 49 5.18 7.17 -6.84
N GLY A 50 5.56 6.20 -5.98
CA GLY A 50 6.96 5.89 -5.68
C GLY A 50 7.58 6.85 -4.67
N GLU A 51 8.67 6.46 -4.03
CA GLU A 51 9.54 7.36 -3.28
C GLU A 51 10.64 7.88 -4.21
N HIS A 52 11.26 9.02 -3.88
CA HIS A 52 12.39 9.53 -4.65
C HIS A 52 13.55 8.50 -4.68
N GLY A 53 14.01 8.15 -5.88
CA GLY A 53 15.05 7.13 -6.09
C GLY A 53 14.54 5.70 -6.29
N ASN A 54 13.30 5.40 -5.94
CA ASN A 54 12.66 4.13 -6.27
C ASN A 54 12.29 4.09 -7.75
N ILE A 55 12.46 2.95 -8.42
CA ILE A 55 12.10 2.73 -9.82
C ILE A 55 11.17 1.53 -10.06
N SER A 56 10.81 0.79 -9.00
CA SER A 56 9.89 -0.36 -9.09
C SER A 56 8.42 0.04 -9.10
N PHE A 57 8.07 1.30 -8.80
CA PHE A 57 6.69 1.77 -8.78
C PHE A 57 6.02 1.65 -10.16
N LEU A 58 4.69 1.63 -10.19
CA LEU A 58 3.94 1.61 -11.44
C LEU A 58 4.23 2.83 -12.30
N ARG A 59 4.63 2.59 -13.54
CA ARG A 59 4.95 3.65 -14.51
C ARG A 59 3.72 4.52 -14.80
N PRO A 60 3.88 5.84 -15.04
CA PRO A 60 2.78 6.76 -15.36
C PRO A 60 1.88 6.33 -16.52
N ASN A 61 2.41 5.55 -17.45
CA ASN A 61 1.66 5.00 -18.59
C ASN A 61 0.47 4.12 -18.16
N TRP A 62 0.60 3.38 -17.04
CA TRP A 62 -0.49 2.59 -16.48
C TRP A 62 -1.61 3.49 -15.97
N ALA A 63 -1.25 4.55 -15.23
CA ALA A 63 -2.21 5.53 -14.77
C ALA A 63 -2.92 6.22 -15.94
N ARG A 64 -2.19 6.61 -16.99
CA ARG A 64 -2.75 7.21 -18.20
C ARG A 64 -3.79 6.29 -18.86
N ALA A 65 -3.51 5.00 -18.97
CA ALA A 65 -4.45 4.05 -19.56
C ALA A 65 -5.77 3.97 -18.78
N VAL A 66 -5.72 4.05 -17.45
CA VAL A 66 -6.91 4.08 -16.58
C VAL A 66 -7.64 5.42 -16.70
N VAL A 67 -6.92 6.54 -16.67
CA VAL A 67 -7.47 7.90 -16.86
C VAL A 67 -8.24 8.02 -18.16
N ASP A 68 -7.69 7.47 -19.26
CA ASP A 68 -8.34 7.54 -20.57
C ASP A 68 -9.68 6.77 -20.58
N VAL A 69 -9.76 5.61 -19.91
CA VAL A 69 -11.02 4.86 -19.77
C VAL A 69 -12.04 5.64 -18.93
N VAL A 70 -11.62 6.24 -17.81
CA VAL A 70 -12.51 7.04 -16.97
C VAL A 70 -13.07 8.24 -17.74
N LYS A 71 -12.24 8.93 -18.52
CA LYS A 71 -12.67 10.07 -19.36
C LYS A 71 -13.59 9.65 -20.48
N GLU A 72 -13.32 8.51 -21.11
CA GLU A 72 -14.21 7.94 -22.15
C GLU A 72 -15.62 7.68 -21.61
N LEU A 73 -15.74 7.36 -20.31
CA LEU A 73 -17.00 7.14 -19.60
C LEU A 73 -17.58 8.43 -18.99
N GLY A 74 -17.05 9.61 -19.35
CA GLY A 74 -17.56 10.91 -18.88
C GLY A 74 -17.08 11.33 -17.49
N GLY A 75 -16.26 10.53 -16.80
CA GLY A 75 -15.76 10.83 -15.47
C GLY A 75 -14.71 11.94 -15.44
N LYS A 76 -14.56 12.58 -14.28
CA LYS A 76 -13.56 13.63 -13.97
C LYS A 76 -12.46 13.05 -13.09
N PRO A 77 -11.46 12.36 -13.67
CA PRO A 77 -10.42 11.69 -12.90
C PRO A 77 -9.39 12.65 -12.33
N PHE A 78 -8.86 12.30 -11.17
CA PHE A 78 -7.61 12.82 -10.63
C PHE A 78 -6.82 11.69 -9.97
N LEU A 79 -5.47 11.75 -10.04
CA LEU A 79 -4.61 10.83 -9.28
C LEU A 79 -4.43 11.35 -7.87
N THR A 80 -4.39 10.46 -6.88
CA THR A 80 -4.24 10.85 -5.49
C THR A 80 -3.47 9.85 -4.65
N ASP A 81 -2.77 10.37 -3.64
CA ASP A 81 -2.21 9.69 -2.48
C ASP A 81 -2.22 10.65 -1.29
N CYS A 82 -2.01 10.16 -0.07
CA CYS A 82 -1.84 10.99 1.13
C CYS A 82 -0.39 11.05 1.57
N ASN A 83 -0.03 12.14 2.26
CA ASN A 83 1.32 12.36 2.77
C ASN A 83 1.76 11.25 3.73
N THR A 84 3.07 11.01 3.78
CA THR A 84 3.66 10.03 4.70
C THR A 84 3.85 10.62 6.09
N MET A 85 4.02 9.75 7.08
CA MET A 85 4.38 10.15 8.43
C MET A 85 5.89 10.05 8.72
N TYR A 86 6.66 9.37 7.84
CA TYR A 86 8.12 9.25 8.02
C TYR A 86 8.89 10.36 7.30
N PRO A 87 10.19 10.52 7.61
CA PRO A 87 11.09 11.36 6.82
C PRO A 87 11.18 10.81 5.40
N GLY A 88 11.14 11.71 4.42
CA GLY A 88 11.18 11.39 3.00
C GLY A 88 10.60 12.53 2.18
N TYR A 89 10.56 12.36 0.87
CA TYR A 89 10.09 13.39 -0.06
C TYR A 89 8.56 13.49 -0.15
N ARG A 90 7.80 12.66 0.56
CA ARG A 90 6.33 12.67 0.55
C ARG A 90 5.71 13.12 1.87
N LYS A 91 6.43 13.94 2.64
CA LYS A 91 6.05 14.36 3.99
C LYS A 91 5.03 15.51 4.03
N ASN A 92 4.97 16.30 2.97
CA ASN A 92 4.00 17.38 2.75
C ASN A 92 3.66 17.45 1.26
N ALA A 93 2.55 18.11 0.93
CA ALA A 93 2.03 18.09 -0.44
C ALA A 93 2.99 18.69 -1.49
N ILE A 94 3.81 19.66 -1.12
CA ILE A 94 4.76 20.27 -2.07
C ILE A 94 5.83 19.26 -2.45
N GLU A 95 6.52 18.72 -1.47
CA GLU A 95 7.56 17.70 -1.69
C GLU A 95 6.97 16.44 -2.34
N HIS A 96 5.76 16.02 -1.91
CA HIS A 96 5.07 14.86 -2.46
C HIS A 96 4.73 15.04 -3.95
N LEU A 97 4.28 16.23 -4.35
CA LEU A 97 4.03 16.53 -5.76
C LEU A 97 5.33 16.57 -6.57
N TYR A 98 6.40 17.14 -6.02
CA TYR A 98 7.72 17.10 -6.68
C TYR A 98 8.19 15.66 -6.87
N CYS A 99 8.10 14.82 -5.84
CA CYS A 99 8.44 13.40 -5.93
C CYS A 99 7.59 12.70 -7.02
N ALA A 100 6.29 12.95 -7.07
CA ALA A 100 5.42 12.41 -8.11
C ALA A 100 5.83 12.89 -9.51
N TRP A 101 6.19 14.15 -9.67
CA TRP A 101 6.62 14.73 -10.97
C TRP A 101 7.97 14.17 -11.42
N GLU A 102 8.95 14.04 -10.53
CA GLU A 102 10.24 13.39 -10.81
C GLU A 102 10.07 11.95 -11.24
N ASN A 103 9.08 11.24 -10.66
CA ASN A 103 8.69 9.90 -11.05
C ASN A 103 7.78 9.86 -12.30
N GLY A 104 7.56 11.01 -12.97
CA GLY A 104 6.85 11.13 -14.23
C GLY A 104 5.33 11.32 -14.13
N PHE A 105 4.76 11.42 -12.93
CA PHE A 105 3.32 11.65 -12.74
C PHE A 105 2.95 13.13 -12.89
N THR A 106 3.27 13.72 -14.03
CA THR A 106 2.84 15.08 -14.36
C THR A 106 1.44 15.07 -14.97
N PRO A 107 0.63 16.13 -14.84
CA PRO A 107 -0.69 16.21 -15.47
C PRO A 107 -0.67 15.99 -17.00
N LEU A 108 0.40 16.38 -17.67
CA LEU A 108 0.58 16.13 -19.10
C LEU A 108 0.80 14.65 -19.42
N ALA A 109 1.63 13.98 -18.62
CA ALA A 109 1.93 12.56 -18.83
C ALA A 109 0.73 11.67 -18.51
N VAL A 110 0.09 11.89 -17.35
CA VAL A 110 -1.03 11.05 -16.89
C VAL A 110 -2.40 11.49 -17.39
N GLY A 111 -2.51 12.70 -17.96
CA GLY A 111 -3.75 13.19 -18.57
C GLY A 111 -4.80 13.70 -17.58
N CYS A 112 -4.51 13.87 -16.29
CA CYS A 112 -5.42 14.43 -15.29
C CYS A 112 -4.63 15.15 -14.19
N PRO A 113 -5.29 15.98 -13.32
CA PRO A 113 -4.66 16.54 -12.14
C PRO A 113 -4.11 15.49 -11.18
N VAL A 114 -3.06 15.85 -10.44
CA VAL A 114 -2.54 15.09 -9.29
C VAL A 114 -2.84 15.91 -8.03
N ILE A 115 -3.57 15.32 -7.08
CA ILE A 115 -4.03 16.00 -5.86
C ILE A 115 -3.57 15.18 -4.65
N ILE A 116 -2.90 15.81 -3.70
CA ILE A 116 -2.54 15.16 -2.44
C ILE A 116 -3.75 15.19 -1.52
N GLY A 117 -4.24 14.00 -1.15
CA GLY A 117 -5.57 13.79 -0.59
C GLY A 117 -5.81 14.39 0.80
N ASP A 118 -4.74 14.57 1.60
CA ASP A 118 -4.78 15.06 2.98
C ASP A 118 -4.18 16.48 3.15
N GLY A 119 -4.15 17.25 2.04
CA GLY A 119 -3.76 18.66 2.03
C GLY A 119 -2.28 18.92 2.28
N LEU A 120 -1.94 20.21 2.46
CA LEU A 120 -0.55 20.70 2.47
C LEU A 120 0.33 20.00 3.52
N LYS A 121 -0.19 19.79 4.72
CA LYS A 121 0.58 19.24 5.87
C LYS A 121 0.15 17.82 6.28
N GLY A 122 -0.72 17.17 5.52
CA GLY A 122 -1.28 15.87 5.86
C GLY A 122 -2.30 15.92 7.01
N THR A 123 -2.95 17.06 7.18
CA THR A 123 -3.90 17.33 8.29
C THR A 123 -5.31 17.67 7.81
N ASP A 124 -5.54 17.70 6.50
CA ASP A 124 -6.87 17.89 5.94
C ASP A 124 -7.55 16.54 5.79
N ASP A 125 -8.25 16.13 6.84
CA ASP A 125 -8.91 14.84 6.91
C ASP A 125 -10.37 14.96 7.37
N VAL A 126 -11.07 13.84 7.23
CA VAL A 126 -12.42 13.63 7.75
C VAL A 126 -12.46 12.34 8.55
N GLU A 127 -13.15 12.35 9.68
CA GLU A 127 -13.43 11.15 10.47
C GLU A 127 -14.59 10.38 9.88
N VAL A 128 -14.33 9.14 9.46
CA VAL A 128 -15.32 8.25 8.86
C VAL A 128 -15.58 7.08 9.81
N PRO A 129 -16.84 6.85 10.25
CA PRO A 129 -17.16 5.69 11.09
C PRO A 129 -16.81 4.38 10.41
N VAL A 130 -16.25 3.44 11.17
CA VAL A 130 -15.96 2.08 10.69
C VAL A 130 -17.05 1.15 11.18
N VAL A 131 -18.00 0.83 10.32
CA VAL A 131 -19.12 -0.06 10.68
C VAL A 131 -18.60 -1.48 10.87
N GLY A 132 -18.76 -2.01 12.09
CA GLY A 132 -18.23 -3.34 12.45
C GLY A 132 -16.73 -3.38 12.71
N GLY A 133 -16.06 -2.23 12.83
CA GLY A 133 -14.64 -2.15 13.21
C GLY A 133 -14.42 -2.60 14.65
N GLU A 134 -13.33 -3.33 14.86
CA GLU A 134 -12.92 -3.85 16.17
C GLU A 134 -11.74 -3.05 16.75
N PHE A 135 -10.89 -2.50 15.88
CA PHE A 135 -9.67 -1.77 16.23
C PHE A 135 -9.81 -0.26 16.05
N VAL A 136 -10.66 0.18 15.12
CA VAL A 136 -10.86 1.58 14.76
C VAL A 136 -12.35 1.91 14.79
N GLN A 137 -12.74 2.90 15.58
CA GLN A 137 -14.12 3.38 15.59
C GLN A 137 -14.39 4.40 14.47
N LYS A 138 -13.44 5.28 14.22
CA LYS A 138 -13.48 6.31 13.18
C LYS A 138 -12.13 6.44 12.49
N ALA A 139 -12.09 6.13 11.22
CA ALA A 139 -10.90 6.28 10.40
C ALA A 139 -10.68 7.74 9.97
N LYS A 140 -9.44 8.21 10.01
CA LYS A 140 -9.06 9.57 9.60
C LYS A 140 -8.54 9.53 8.17
N ILE A 141 -9.40 9.88 7.22
CA ILE A 141 -9.15 9.74 5.77
C ILE A 141 -8.92 11.11 5.15
N GLY A 142 -7.98 11.19 4.20
CA GLY A 142 -7.73 12.42 3.44
C GLY A 142 -8.99 12.95 2.76
N ARG A 143 -9.31 14.24 2.99
CA ARG A 143 -10.58 14.86 2.59
C ARG A 143 -10.84 14.75 1.08
N ALA A 144 -9.84 15.05 0.24
CA ALA A 144 -10.06 15.01 -1.21
C ALA A 144 -10.42 13.60 -1.73
N ILE A 145 -10.02 12.55 -1.02
CA ILE A 145 -10.43 11.16 -1.34
C ILE A 145 -11.91 10.96 -0.96
N MET A 146 -12.33 11.48 0.19
CA MET A 146 -13.71 11.35 0.65
C MET A 146 -14.69 12.27 -0.07
N ASP A 147 -14.22 13.35 -0.68
CA ASP A 147 -15.02 14.26 -1.53
C ASP A 147 -15.25 13.70 -2.94
N ALA A 148 -14.52 12.66 -3.35
CA ALA A 148 -14.73 11.99 -4.64
C ALA A 148 -16.01 11.13 -4.62
N ASP A 149 -16.73 11.10 -5.74
CA ASP A 149 -17.94 10.28 -5.91
C ASP A 149 -17.62 8.80 -6.07
N VAL A 150 -16.46 8.51 -6.70
CA VAL A 150 -16.02 7.15 -7.06
C VAL A 150 -14.56 6.97 -6.69
N ILE A 151 -14.23 5.78 -6.18
CA ILE A 151 -12.86 5.37 -5.88
C ILE A 151 -12.40 4.29 -6.86
N ILE A 152 -11.31 4.54 -7.56
CA ILE A 152 -10.59 3.51 -8.32
C ILE A 152 -9.23 3.31 -7.66
N SER A 153 -8.88 2.08 -7.29
CA SER A 153 -7.50 1.77 -6.89
C SER A 153 -6.68 1.29 -8.08
N LEU A 154 -5.51 1.88 -8.28
CA LEU A 154 -4.50 1.36 -9.19
C LEU A 154 -3.30 0.93 -8.35
N THR A 155 -3.12 -0.36 -8.22
CA THR A 155 -2.23 -0.95 -7.23
C THR A 155 -1.04 -1.65 -7.89
N HIS A 156 0.15 -1.31 -7.44
CA HIS A 156 1.34 -2.12 -7.61
C HIS A 156 1.32 -3.22 -6.56
N PHE A 157 1.23 -4.48 -6.99
CA PHE A 157 1.30 -5.62 -6.08
C PHE A 157 2.76 -6.03 -5.89
N LYS A 158 3.28 -5.98 -4.67
CA LYS A 158 4.70 -6.20 -4.34
C LYS A 158 4.87 -6.71 -2.92
N GLY A 159 6.09 -7.13 -2.56
CA GLY A 159 6.48 -7.45 -1.20
C GLY A 159 6.36 -6.27 -0.23
N HIS A 160 6.40 -6.57 1.05
CA HIS A 160 6.40 -5.58 2.12
C HIS A 160 7.04 -6.14 3.38
N GLU A 161 7.92 -5.38 3.97
CA GLU A 161 8.75 -5.76 5.11
C GLU A 161 7.97 -6.09 6.40
N THR A 162 6.74 -5.57 6.54
CA THR A 162 5.91 -5.79 7.74
C THR A 162 4.64 -6.56 7.43
N THR A 163 3.91 -6.16 6.37
CA THR A 163 2.59 -6.68 6.06
C THR A 163 2.61 -7.83 5.03
N GLY A 164 3.77 -8.45 4.80
CA GLY A 164 4.01 -9.50 3.82
C GLY A 164 3.97 -9.00 2.39
N PHE A 165 2.85 -8.43 1.97
CA PHE A 165 2.70 -7.77 0.68
C PHE A 165 1.99 -6.41 0.79
N GLY A 166 2.15 -5.59 -0.24
CA GLY A 166 1.36 -4.39 -0.45
C GLY A 166 0.42 -4.57 -1.63
N GLY A 167 -0.86 -4.79 -1.34
CA GLY A 167 -1.94 -4.95 -2.30
C GLY A 167 -2.95 -3.81 -2.27
N THR A 168 -4.16 -4.09 -2.76
CA THR A 168 -5.29 -3.15 -2.85
C THR A 168 -5.73 -2.64 -1.49
N ILE A 169 -5.87 -3.54 -0.50
CA ILE A 169 -6.28 -3.18 0.86
C ILE A 169 -5.26 -2.21 1.46
N LYS A 170 -3.97 -2.46 1.30
CA LYS A 170 -2.93 -1.54 1.79
C LYS A 170 -2.93 -0.22 1.02
N ASN A 171 -3.06 -0.25 -0.30
CA ASN A 171 -3.10 0.95 -1.14
C ASN A 171 -4.24 1.88 -0.72
N ILE A 172 -5.42 1.34 -0.45
CA ILE A 172 -6.58 2.11 0.00
C ILE A 172 -6.46 2.43 1.50
N GLY A 173 -6.37 1.44 2.37
CA GLY A 173 -6.45 1.63 3.82
C GLY A 173 -5.31 2.49 4.39
N MET A 174 -4.07 2.05 4.19
CA MET A 174 -2.90 2.82 4.63
C MET A 174 -2.73 4.09 3.78
N GLY A 175 -2.87 3.96 2.46
CA GLY A 175 -2.61 5.03 1.52
C GLY A 175 -3.57 6.20 1.63
N SER A 176 -4.86 5.98 1.90
CA SER A 176 -5.88 7.05 2.05
C SER A 176 -5.92 7.67 3.44
N GLY A 177 -5.32 7.03 4.45
CA GLY A 177 -5.21 7.61 5.78
C GLY A 177 -4.42 8.93 5.76
N SER A 178 -4.93 9.97 6.44
CA SER A 178 -4.17 11.17 6.72
C SER A 178 -2.91 10.84 7.56
N ARG A 179 -2.06 11.82 7.83
CA ARG A 179 -0.94 11.59 8.75
C ARG A 179 -1.40 11.12 10.12
N ALA A 180 -2.52 11.63 10.63
CA ALA A 180 -3.14 11.16 11.87
C ALA A 180 -3.68 9.74 11.72
N GLY A 181 -4.32 9.42 10.60
CA GLY A 181 -4.82 8.08 10.30
C GLY A 181 -3.70 7.05 10.15
N LYS A 182 -2.62 7.38 9.42
CA LYS A 182 -1.44 6.51 9.36
C LYS A 182 -0.82 6.26 10.72
N LYS A 183 -0.75 7.31 11.57
CA LYS A 183 -0.28 7.18 12.95
C LYS A 183 -1.15 6.24 13.78
N GLU A 184 -2.47 6.32 13.65
CA GLU A 184 -3.42 5.45 14.34
C GLU A 184 -3.27 3.98 13.89
N GLN A 185 -3.13 3.74 12.60
CA GLN A 185 -2.90 2.38 12.07
C GLN A 185 -1.62 1.76 12.64
N HIS A 186 -0.53 2.52 12.80
CA HIS A 186 0.73 2.06 13.39
C HIS A 186 0.76 2.08 14.93
N SER A 187 -0.29 2.49 15.61
CA SER A 187 -0.27 2.75 17.06
C SER A 187 -0.46 1.54 17.97
N SER A 188 -0.45 0.32 17.48
CA SER A 188 -0.73 -0.89 18.27
C SER A 188 0.43 -1.38 19.12
N GLY A 189 1.65 -0.92 18.85
CA GLY A 189 2.83 -1.25 19.64
C GLY A 189 3.59 0.00 20.08
N LYS A 190 4.02 0.04 21.35
CA LYS A 190 4.99 1.04 21.81
C LYS A 190 6.39 0.59 21.44
N ALA A 191 7.23 1.53 21.00
CA ALA A 191 8.62 1.22 20.68
C ALA A 191 9.36 0.68 21.91
N THR A 192 10.29 -0.23 21.67
CA THR A 192 11.27 -0.73 22.65
C THR A 192 12.67 -0.55 22.06
N ILE A 193 13.65 -0.24 22.92
CA ILE A 193 15.05 -0.10 22.53
C ILE A 193 15.83 -1.33 23.00
N ILE A 194 16.49 -2.00 22.07
CA ILE A 194 17.46 -3.05 22.37
C ILE A 194 18.78 -2.37 22.67
N ALA A 195 19.12 -2.29 23.97
CA ALA A 195 20.25 -1.50 24.45
C ALA A 195 21.58 -1.90 23.79
N ASP A 196 21.82 -3.21 23.59
CA ASP A 196 23.06 -3.73 23.00
C ASP A 196 23.27 -3.30 21.54
N LEU A 197 22.19 -3.13 20.80
CA LEU A 197 22.23 -2.66 19.41
C LEU A 197 22.25 -1.13 19.32
N CYS A 198 21.77 -0.42 20.35
CA CYS A 198 21.69 1.03 20.33
C CYS A 198 23.09 1.67 20.41
N ARG A 199 23.40 2.56 19.45
CA ARG A 199 24.66 3.31 19.38
C ARG A 199 24.55 4.73 19.95
N GLY A 200 23.40 5.11 20.51
CA GLY A 200 23.19 6.43 21.09
C GLY A 200 23.27 7.60 20.10
N CYS A 201 23.10 7.34 18.80
CA CYS A 201 23.25 8.35 17.75
C CYS A 201 22.15 9.43 17.71
N ARG A 202 21.07 9.26 18.50
CA ARG A 202 19.95 10.19 18.67
C ARG A 202 19.13 10.48 17.39
N LYS A 203 19.36 9.82 16.26
CA LYS A 203 18.57 10.02 15.03
C LYS A 203 17.08 9.79 15.26
N CYS A 204 16.72 8.71 15.93
CA CYS A 204 15.34 8.37 16.27
C CYS A 204 14.62 9.44 17.11
N ARG A 205 15.35 10.15 18.01
CA ARG A 205 14.78 11.24 18.81
C ARG A 205 14.33 12.41 17.95
N LYS A 206 15.07 12.74 16.88
CA LYS A 206 14.72 13.82 15.96
C LYS A 206 13.42 13.55 15.21
N GLU A 207 13.09 12.27 15.00
CA GLU A 207 11.88 11.83 14.32
C GLU A 207 10.67 11.68 15.26
N CYS A 208 10.89 11.76 16.58
CA CYS A 208 9.82 11.59 17.56
C CYS A 208 9.08 12.90 17.83
N ALA A 209 7.92 13.10 17.19
CA ALA A 209 7.10 14.28 17.37
C ALA A 209 6.50 14.43 18.78
N ASN A 210 6.45 13.35 19.55
CA ASN A 210 5.81 13.33 20.87
C ASN A 210 6.82 13.26 22.03
N ASN A 211 8.11 13.46 21.78
CA ASN A 211 9.17 13.34 22.79
C ASN A 211 9.16 11.99 23.55
N GLY A 212 8.69 10.93 22.87
CA GLY A 212 8.65 9.57 23.43
C GLY A 212 10.02 8.88 23.48
N LEU A 213 11.08 9.51 22.97
CA LEU A 213 12.44 8.98 22.99
C LEU A 213 13.35 9.91 23.79
N VAL A 214 13.95 9.37 24.84
CA VAL A 214 14.82 10.08 25.77
C VAL A 214 16.23 9.51 25.67
N PHE A 215 17.22 10.37 25.67
CA PHE A 215 18.61 9.95 25.75
C PHE A 215 19.03 9.84 27.22
N ASP A 216 19.51 8.67 27.60
CA ASP A 216 20.06 8.43 28.92
C ASP A 216 21.57 8.75 28.92
N GLU A 217 21.94 9.76 29.68
CA GLU A 217 23.31 10.25 29.72
C GLU A 217 24.27 9.26 30.45
N GLN A 218 23.74 8.40 31.34
CA GLN A 218 24.56 7.41 32.05
C GLN A 218 24.93 6.24 31.16
N SER A 219 23.93 5.59 30.52
CA SER A 219 24.14 4.47 29.62
C SER A 219 24.59 4.90 28.23
N ARG A 220 24.45 6.19 27.88
CA ARG A 220 24.65 6.77 26.55
C ARG A 220 23.81 6.09 25.48
N LYS A 221 22.64 5.62 25.85
CA LYS A 221 21.67 4.93 24.99
C LYS A 221 20.36 5.71 24.90
N MET A 222 19.55 5.37 23.89
CA MET A 222 18.18 5.87 23.85
C MET A 222 17.29 4.99 24.72
N THR A 223 16.28 5.60 25.34
CA THR A 223 15.19 4.94 26.08
C THR A 223 13.84 5.43 25.61
N VAL A 224 12.77 4.71 25.94
CA VAL A 224 11.40 5.07 25.57
C VAL A 224 10.65 5.57 26.80
N ASN A 225 10.19 6.82 26.73
CA ASN A 225 9.16 7.30 27.64
C ASN A 225 7.81 6.78 27.14
N ARG A 226 7.23 5.83 27.89
CA ARG A 226 6.01 5.13 27.49
C ARG A 226 4.77 6.01 27.49
N ASP A 227 4.71 7.00 28.37
CA ASP A 227 3.56 7.90 28.46
C ASP A 227 3.47 8.79 27.20
N ASN A 228 4.61 9.17 26.65
CA ASN A 228 4.72 9.99 25.47
C ASN A 228 4.76 9.19 24.16
N CYS A 229 5.08 7.89 24.22
CA CYS A 229 5.15 7.05 23.04
C CYS A 229 3.74 6.64 22.59
N VAL A 230 3.41 7.02 21.35
CA VAL A 230 2.12 6.71 20.71
C VAL A 230 2.20 5.55 19.71
N GLY A 231 3.32 4.83 19.65
CA GLY A 231 3.48 3.66 18.78
C GLY A 231 3.60 3.94 17.29
N CYS A 232 3.85 5.18 16.86
CA CYS A 232 3.78 5.59 15.44
C CYS A 232 4.89 5.00 14.53
N GLY A 233 5.85 4.25 15.05
CA GLY A 233 6.89 3.56 14.28
C GLY A 233 7.98 4.41 13.63
N ARG A 234 7.90 5.76 13.63
CA ARG A 234 8.91 6.63 12.97
C ARG A 234 10.34 6.35 13.38
N CYS A 235 10.53 6.04 14.66
CA CYS A 235 11.85 5.78 15.22
C CYS A 235 12.47 4.49 14.68
N LEU A 236 11.65 3.50 14.27
CA LEU A 236 12.13 2.27 13.67
C LEU A 236 12.80 2.57 12.32
N GLY A 237 12.12 3.28 11.42
CA GLY A 237 12.66 3.66 10.12
C GLY A 237 13.89 4.60 10.22
N ALA A 238 14.07 5.32 11.33
CA ALA A 238 15.23 6.16 11.57
C ALA A 238 16.44 5.44 12.14
N CYS A 239 16.28 4.16 12.54
CA CYS A 239 17.32 3.40 13.23
C CYS A 239 18.10 2.52 12.24
N ASN A 240 19.32 2.93 11.88
CA ASN A 240 20.21 2.15 11.01
C ASN A 240 20.91 0.98 11.73
N PHE A 241 20.50 0.63 12.96
CA PHE A 241 21.16 -0.38 13.79
C PHE A 241 20.18 -1.43 14.30
N ASP A 242 18.94 -1.43 13.79
CA ASP A 242 17.85 -2.35 14.17
C ASP A 242 17.63 -2.44 15.70
N ALA A 243 18.01 -1.35 16.39
CA ALA A 243 17.93 -1.26 17.84
C ALA A 243 16.53 -0.92 18.36
N ILE A 244 15.55 -0.71 17.48
CA ILE A 244 14.19 -0.32 17.85
C ILE A 244 13.21 -1.35 17.29
N ARG A 245 12.36 -1.90 18.17
CA ARG A 245 11.30 -2.85 17.83
C ARG A 245 9.99 -2.43 18.47
N PHE A 246 8.88 -3.00 18.00
CA PHE A 246 7.62 -2.93 18.72
C PHE A 246 7.64 -3.91 19.88
N GLN A 247 6.94 -3.54 20.94
CA GLN A 247 6.91 -4.33 22.18
C GLN A 247 5.90 -5.47 22.16
N ASN A 248 4.97 -5.43 21.22
CA ASN A 248 3.85 -6.34 21.16
C ASN A 248 3.99 -7.25 19.92
N ASP A 249 4.02 -8.55 20.11
CA ASP A 249 4.06 -9.53 19.01
C ASP A 249 2.80 -9.46 18.12
N GLY A 250 1.68 -8.93 18.64
CA GLY A 250 0.46 -8.64 17.90
C GLY A 250 0.47 -7.35 17.07
N ALA A 251 1.53 -6.53 17.13
CA ALA A 251 1.52 -5.21 16.47
C ALA A 251 1.39 -5.27 14.95
N VAL A 252 1.90 -6.32 14.31
CA VAL A 252 1.78 -6.54 12.86
C VAL A 252 0.34 -6.94 12.51
N SER A 253 -0.24 -7.87 13.24
CA SER A 253 -1.64 -8.29 13.07
C SER A 253 -2.61 -7.12 13.29
N ASP A 254 -2.41 -6.34 14.36
CA ASP A 254 -3.23 -5.14 14.62
C ASP A 254 -3.13 -4.11 13.49
N LEU A 255 -1.93 -3.88 12.95
CA LEU A 255 -1.71 -3.01 11.80
C LEU A 255 -2.50 -3.52 10.59
N ASN A 256 -2.41 -4.81 10.32
CA ASN A 256 -3.11 -5.48 9.23
C ASN A 256 -4.63 -5.37 9.37
N CYS A 257 -5.17 -5.61 10.55
CA CYS A 257 -6.59 -5.45 10.84
C CYS A 257 -7.05 -3.99 10.67
N LYS A 258 -6.29 -3.03 11.18
CA LYS A 258 -6.60 -1.60 11.01
C LYS A 258 -6.56 -1.16 9.55
N MET A 259 -5.64 -1.69 8.73
CA MET A 259 -5.64 -1.40 7.29
C MET A 259 -6.92 -1.87 6.61
N ALA A 260 -7.41 -3.06 6.95
CA ALA A 260 -8.70 -3.56 6.45
C ALA A 260 -9.87 -2.67 6.88
N GLU A 261 -9.89 -2.24 8.13
CA GLU A 261 -10.92 -1.33 8.67
C GLU A 261 -10.89 0.06 8.02
N TYR A 262 -9.70 0.62 7.78
CA TYR A 262 -9.54 1.86 7.04
C TYR A 262 -9.99 1.72 5.58
N THR A 263 -9.70 0.59 4.93
CA THR A 263 -10.20 0.29 3.58
C THR A 263 -11.72 0.27 3.56
N LYS A 264 -12.33 -0.39 4.53
CA LYS A 264 -13.79 -0.44 4.68
C LYS A 264 -14.39 0.97 4.84
N ALA A 265 -13.78 1.82 5.69
CA ALA A 265 -14.24 3.20 5.88
C ALA A 265 -14.18 4.03 4.59
N VAL A 266 -13.18 3.81 3.73
CA VAL A 266 -13.09 4.50 2.43
C VAL A 266 -14.15 4.03 1.46
N LEU A 267 -14.48 2.73 1.44
CA LEU A 267 -15.29 2.11 0.40
C LEU A 267 -16.77 1.95 0.76
N ASP A 268 -17.13 1.86 2.03
CA ASP A 268 -18.52 1.64 2.46
C ASP A 268 -19.47 2.69 1.88
N GLY A 269 -20.52 2.21 1.19
CA GLY A 269 -21.54 3.04 0.56
C GLY A 269 -21.06 3.85 -0.66
N ARG A 270 -19.89 3.55 -1.21
CA ARG A 270 -19.26 4.28 -2.30
C ARG A 270 -18.95 3.36 -3.48
N PRO A 271 -19.31 3.73 -4.71
CA PRO A 271 -18.89 2.98 -5.89
C PRO A 271 -17.37 2.89 -5.96
N SER A 272 -16.85 1.69 -6.14
CA SER A 272 -15.41 1.47 -6.25
C SER A 272 -15.04 0.37 -7.22
N PHE A 273 -13.87 0.50 -7.83
CA PHE A 273 -13.30 -0.48 -8.77
C PHE A 273 -11.81 -0.63 -8.53
N HIS A 274 -11.30 -1.85 -8.59
CA HIS A 274 -9.95 -2.16 -8.16
C HIS A 274 -9.15 -2.79 -9.29
N ILE A 275 -7.93 -2.29 -9.49
CA ILE A 275 -6.97 -2.72 -10.51
C ILE A 275 -5.66 -3.03 -9.79
N SER A 276 -5.12 -4.23 -9.98
CA SER A 276 -3.81 -4.64 -9.48
C SER A 276 -2.92 -5.11 -10.61
N LEU A 277 -1.67 -4.66 -10.60
CA LEU A 277 -0.63 -5.10 -11.53
C LEU A 277 0.45 -5.85 -10.76
N ILE A 278 0.68 -7.10 -11.15
CA ILE A 278 1.76 -7.95 -10.64
C ILE A 278 2.91 -7.84 -11.63
N VAL A 279 3.70 -6.79 -11.49
CA VAL A 279 4.83 -6.40 -12.35
C VAL A 279 5.94 -5.82 -11.49
N ASP A 280 7.19 -6.05 -11.83
CA ASP A 280 8.34 -5.54 -11.06
C ASP A 280 8.19 -5.82 -9.54
N VAL A 281 7.79 -7.04 -9.15
CA VAL A 281 7.44 -7.39 -7.76
C VAL A 281 8.66 -7.27 -6.86
N SER A 282 8.89 -6.06 -6.35
CA SER A 282 10.00 -5.75 -5.44
C SER A 282 9.85 -6.44 -4.08
N PRO A 283 10.95 -6.74 -3.37
CA PRO A 283 10.90 -7.37 -2.05
C PRO A 283 10.22 -6.50 -0.99
N ASN A 284 10.31 -5.18 -1.13
CA ASN A 284 9.83 -4.19 -0.18
C ASN A 284 8.89 -3.17 -0.83
N CYS A 285 8.31 -2.31 -0.02
CA CYS A 285 7.34 -1.31 -0.44
C CYS A 285 7.96 -0.21 -1.33
N ASP A 286 7.20 0.31 -2.31
CA ASP A 286 7.58 1.50 -3.09
C ASP A 286 7.81 2.76 -2.25
N CYS A 287 7.56 2.70 -0.95
CA CYS A 287 7.86 3.77 -0.01
C CYS A 287 9.34 3.80 0.43
N HIS A 288 10.12 2.82 0.02
CA HIS A 288 11.57 2.78 0.19
C HIS A 288 12.26 3.45 -1.00
N GLN A 289 13.26 4.24 -0.73
CA GLN A 289 14.10 4.91 -1.71
C GLN A 289 14.94 3.89 -2.50
N GLU A 290 15.54 2.97 -1.76
CA GLU A 290 16.19 1.80 -2.28
C GLU A 290 15.16 0.75 -2.68
N ASN A 291 15.35 0.13 -3.81
CA ASN A 291 14.63 -1.06 -4.22
C ASN A 291 15.61 -2.09 -4.78
N ASP A 292 15.26 -3.34 -4.71
CA ASP A 292 16.07 -4.47 -5.16
C ASP A 292 15.41 -5.13 -6.38
N ALA A 293 16.07 -6.14 -6.93
CA ALA A 293 15.56 -6.92 -8.04
C ALA A 293 14.20 -7.56 -7.68
N PRO A 294 13.31 -7.73 -8.66
CA PRO A 294 12.05 -8.44 -8.43
C PRO A 294 12.27 -9.85 -7.87
N ILE A 295 11.38 -10.27 -6.96
CA ILE A 295 11.48 -11.58 -6.31
C ILE A 295 10.87 -12.72 -7.14
N ILE A 296 9.98 -12.38 -8.09
CA ILE A 296 9.31 -13.28 -9.03
C ILE A 296 9.19 -12.61 -10.40
N PRO A 297 9.00 -13.37 -11.49
CA PRO A 297 8.70 -12.80 -12.80
C PRO A 297 7.37 -12.03 -12.83
N ASP A 298 7.23 -11.11 -13.78
CA ASP A 298 5.98 -10.44 -14.07
C ASP A 298 4.86 -11.43 -14.40
N VAL A 299 3.67 -11.21 -13.83
CA VAL A 299 2.55 -12.15 -13.94
C VAL A 299 1.44 -11.61 -14.83
N GLY A 300 0.93 -10.41 -14.53
CA GLY A 300 -0.18 -9.85 -15.29
C GLY A 300 -0.96 -8.76 -14.55
N MET A 301 -2.14 -8.49 -15.08
CA MET A 301 -3.04 -7.43 -14.63
C MET A 301 -4.38 -8.04 -14.21
N LEU A 302 -4.92 -7.56 -13.11
CA LEU A 302 -6.18 -8.04 -12.54
C LEU A 302 -7.13 -6.87 -12.27
N CYS A 303 -8.44 -7.14 -12.36
CA CYS A 303 -9.49 -6.19 -12.00
C CYS A 303 -10.63 -6.89 -11.25
N SER A 304 -11.21 -6.21 -10.26
CA SER A 304 -12.39 -6.68 -9.53
C SER A 304 -13.13 -5.51 -8.88
N PHE A 305 -14.41 -5.71 -8.58
CA PHE A 305 -15.17 -4.84 -7.66
C PHE A 305 -14.91 -5.18 -6.20
N ASP A 306 -14.34 -6.36 -5.92
CA ASP A 306 -14.04 -6.83 -4.57
C ASP A 306 -12.52 -6.70 -4.31
N PRO A 307 -12.10 -5.80 -3.40
CA PRO A 307 -10.68 -5.57 -3.11
C PRO A 307 -10.00 -6.76 -2.43
N LEU A 308 -10.75 -7.53 -1.63
CA LEU A 308 -10.23 -8.68 -0.92
C LEU A 308 -10.03 -9.88 -1.85
N ALA A 309 -11.02 -10.17 -2.72
CA ALA A 309 -10.90 -11.18 -3.76
C ALA A 309 -9.72 -10.89 -4.69
N LEU A 310 -9.51 -9.61 -5.01
CA LEU A 310 -8.41 -9.16 -5.86
C LEU A 310 -7.05 -9.41 -5.20
N ASP A 311 -6.88 -9.05 -3.93
CA ASP A 311 -5.63 -9.28 -3.19
C ASP A 311 -5.36 -10.77 -3.00
N GLN A 312 -6.38 -11.58 -2.67
CA GLN A 312 -6.23 -13.03 -2.59
C GLN A 312 -5.80 -13.66 -3.93
N ALA A 313 -6.41 -13.24 -5.04
CA ALA A 313 -6.03 -13.72 -6.37
C ALA A 313 -4.60 -13.33 -6.74
N CYS A 314 -4.17 -12.11 -6.37
CA CYS A 314 -2.79 -11.67 -6.59
C CYS A 314 -1.78 -12.54 -5.81
N VAL A 315 -2.02 -12.79 -4.53
CA VAL A 315 -1.17 -13.68 -3.72
C VAL A 315 -1.09 -15.07 -4.36
N ASP A 316 -2.23 -15.68 -4.67
CA ASP A 316 -2.29 -17.03 -5.23
C ASP A 316 -1.56 -17.15 -6.58
N LEU A 317 -1.58 -16.10 -7.39
CA LEU A 317 -0.85 -16.05 -8.65
C LEU A 317 0.66 -15.84 -8.45
N CYS A 318 1.06 -15.03 -7.47
CA CYS A 318 2.47 -14.83 -7.12
C CYS A 318 3.09 -16.12 -6.58
N LEU A 319 2.42 -16.82 -5.67
CA LEU A 319 2.92 -18.07 -5.07
C LEU A 319 3.10 -19.21 -6.08
N LYS A 320 2.47 -19.12 -7.25
CA LYS A 320 2.64 -20.07 -8.37
C LYS A 320 3.89 -19.79 -9.21
N GLN A 321 4.55 -18.65 -9.02
CA GLN A 321 5.72 -18.28 -9.80
C GLN A 321 6.98 -18.92 -9.20
N THR A 322 7.98 -19.15 -10.04
CA THR A 322 9.31 -19.56 -9.59
C THR A 322 10.04 -18.34 -9.02
N PRO A 323 10.59 -18.41 -7.80
CA PRO A 323 11.42 -17.35 -7.25
C PRO A 323 12.62 -17.02 -8.16
N ILE A 324 12.95 -15.73 -8.26
CA ILE A 324 14.15 -15.28 -8.95
C ILE A 324 15.35 -15.55 -8.04
N GLU A 325 16.31 -16.34 -8.54
CA GLU A 325 17.47 -16.76 -7.75
C GLU A 325 18.36 -15.61 -7.30
N ASN A 326 18.58 -14.64 -8.18
CA ASN A 326 19.36 -13.43 -7.88
C ASN A 326 18.46 -12.30 -7.40
N SER A 327 17.84 -12.48 -6.23
CA SER A 327 16.96 -11.54 -5.55
C SER A 327 17.04 -11.73 -4.04
N GLN A 328 16.47 -10.80 -3.25
CA GLN A 328 16.39 -10.94 -1.78
C GLN A 328 15.73 -12.25 -1.38
N LEU A 329 14.65 -12.67 -2.04
CA LEU A 329 14.02 -13.98 -1.78
C LEU A 329 14.97 -15.13 -2.06
N GLY A 330 15.68 -15.11 -3.19
CA GLY A 330 16.68 -16.14 -3.53
C GLY A 330 17.83 -16.20 -2.52
N ASP A 331 18.31 -15.05 -2.03
CA ASP A 331 19.34 -14.98 -1.01
C ASP A 331 18.86 -15.59 0.32
N HIS A 332 17.65 -15.25 0.76
CA HIS A 332 17.05 -15.81 1.97
C HIS A 332 16.86 -17.32 1.86
N MET A 333 16.40 -17.83 0.71
CA MET A 333 16.22 -19.27 0.48
C MET A 333 17.53 -20.05 0.48
N ARG A 334 18.66 -19.40 0.16
CA ARG A 334 20.01 -20.02 0.23
C ARG A 334 20.68 -19.85 1.59
N ALA A 335 20.15 -19.03 2.47
CA ALA A 335 20.77 -18.71 3.75
C ALA A 335 20.85 -19.95 4.67
N ILE A 336 21.93 -20.02 5.47
CA ILE A 336 22.06 -21.06 6.50
C ILE A 336 20.93 -20.89 7.53
N GLY A 337 20.18 -21.99 7.77
CA GLY A 337 19.05 -21.99 8.70
C GLY A 337 17.74 -21.51 8.08
N PHE A 338 17.67 -21.37 6.76
CA PHE A 338 16.42 -21.06 6.06
C PHE A 338 15.32 -22.09 6.40
N ILE A 339 14.14 -21.58 6.70
CA ILE A 339 12.91 -22.37 6.95
C ILE A 339 11.91 -22.01 5.85
N ASP A 340 11.67 -22.93 4.93
CA ASP A 340 10.67 -22.75 3.87
C ASP A 340 9.25 -22.76 4.46
N ARG A 341 8.54 -21.64 4.30
CA ARG A 341 7.13 -21.49 4.70
C ARG A 341 6.16 -21.75 3.54
N HIS A 342 6.66 -22.20 2.39
CA HIS A 342 5.88 -22.33 1.14
C HIS A 342 5.15 -21.04 0.74
N ASP A 343 5.71 -19.90 1.08
CA ASP A 343 5.15 -18.59 0.88
C ASP A 343 6.27 -17.60 0.53
N HIS A 344 6.24 -17.06 -0.70
CA HIS A 344 7.30 -16.19 -1.20
C HIS A 344 7.43 -14.90 -0.36
N PHE A 345 6.31 -14.34 0.11
CA PHE A 345 6.32 -13.09 0.87
C PHE A 345 6.85 -13.31 2.30
N CYS A 346 6.43 -14.39 2.95
CA CYS A 346 6.93 -14.77 4.27
C CYS A 346 8.38 -15.30 4.21
N ASN A 347 8.79 -15.92 3.12
CA ASN A 347 10.18 -16.32 2.90
C ASN A 347 11.07 -15.10 2.59
N ASN A 348 10.53 -14.10 1.90
CA ASN A 348 11.24 -12.85 1.61
C ASN A 348 11.40 -11.96 2.85
N ASN A 349 10.35 -11.85 3.66
CA ASN A 349 10.33 -11.08 4.91
C ASN A 349 9.80 -11.96 6.06
N PRO A 350 10.68 -12.75 6.75
CA PRO A 350 10.26 -13.77 7.70
C PRO A 350 9.48 -13.26 8.93
N GLU A 351 9.65 -12.00 9.29
CA GLU A 351 8.92 -11.35 10.40
C GLU A 351 7.57 -10.75 9.96
N SER A 352 7.27 -10.81 8.66
CA SER A 352 6.02 -10.29 8.10
C SER A 352 4.88 -11.30 8.22
N GLU A 353 3.67 -10.77 8.16
CA GLU A 353 2.43 -11.55 8.22
C GLU A 353 1.35 -10.77 7.46
N TYR A 354 0.50 -11.46 6.68
CA TYR A 354 -0.58 -10.84 5.92
C TYR A 354 -1.94 -11.53 6.07
N LEU A 355 -1.96 -12.74 6.60
CA LEU A 355 -3.21 -13.52 6.72
C LEU A 355 -4.22 -12.81 7.62
N SER A 356 -3.78 -12.19 8.70
CA SER A 356 -4.65 -11.41 9.58
C SER A 356 -5.38 -10.29 8.84
N CYS A 357 -4.74 -9.64 7.86
CA CYS A 357 -5.38 -8.63 7.03
C CYS A 357 -6.53 -9.21 6.20
N LEU A 358 -6.27 -10.33 5.51
CA LEU A 358 -7.26 -10.97 4.64
C LEU A 358 -8.43 -11.59 5.44
N GLU A 359 -8.12 -12.25 6.54
CA GLU A 359 -9.12 -12.86 7.43
C GLU A 359 -9.99 -11.79 8.11
N HIS A 360 -9.39 -10.73 8.61
CA HIS A 360 -10.13 -9.64 9.23
C HIS A 360 -10.98 -8.88 8.20
N ALA A 361 -10.46 -8.64 7.00
CA ALA A 361 -11.20 -8.03 5.89
C ALA A 361 -12.47 -8.84 5.54
N GLU A 362 -12.37 -10.17 5.47
CA GLU A 362 -13.53 -11.05 5.25
C GLU A 362 -14.50 -11.00 6.44
N LYS A 363 -13.99 -11.07 7.67
CA LYS A 363 -14.76 -11.01 8.91
C LYS A 363 -15.61 -9.74 9.02
N ILE A 364 -15.06 -8.59 8.70
CA ILE A 364 -15.78 -7.30 8.74
C ILE A 364 -16.65 -7.03 7.51
N GLY A 365 -16.71 -7.97 6.55
CA GLY A 365 -17.53 -7.85 5.35
C GLY A 365 -17.00 -6.88 4.30
N LEU A 366 -15.68 -6.69 4.21
CA LEU A 366 -15.06 -5.89 3.15
C LEU A 366 -15.14 -6.56 1.79
N GLY A 367 -15.15 -7.89 1.74
CA GLY A 367 -15.22 -8.70 0.53
C GLY A 367 -15.14 -10.19 0.85
N SER A 368 -14.80 -11.02 -0.14
CA SER A 368 -14.65 -12.47 0.00
C SER A 368 -13.27 -12.92 -0.47
N ARG A 369 -12.65 -13.84 0.29
CA ARG A 369 -11.43 -14.52 -0.15
C ARG A 369 -11.68 -15.55 -1.24
N ARG A 370 -12.95 -15.97 -1.43
CA ARG A 370 -13.35 -16.89 -2.52
C ARG A 370 -13.59 -16.11 -3.79
N TYR A 371 -12.93 -16.51 -4.86
CA TYR A 371 -13.03 -15.83 -6.15
C TYR A 371 -13.10 -16.82 -7.32
N GLU A 372 -13.67 -16.34 -8.43
CA GLU A 372 -13.60 -16.96 -9.74
C GLU A 372 -12.63 -16.18 -10.62
N LEU A 373 -11.55 -16.82 -11.10
CA LEU A 373 -10.59 -16.18 -12.00
C LEU A 373 -11.09 -16.25 -13.45
N VAL A 374 -11.53 -15.12 -13.97
CA VAL A 374 -12.01 -14.97 -15.36
C VAL A 374 -10.84 -14.56 -16.24
N LYS A 375 -10.24 -15.51 -16.97
CA LYS A 375 -9.13 -15.25 -17.90
C LYS A 375 -9.62 -14.54 -19.17
N GLY A 376 -8.84 -13.54 -19.63
CA GLY A 376 -9.11 -12.70 -20.79
C GLY A 376 -8.12 -12.89 -21.93
#